data_c2a8eb599e49bafa1e64fd1ecdc7a85c
#
_entry.id   c2a8eb599e49bafa1e64fd1ecdc7a85c
#
_cell.length_a   1.000
_cell.length_b   1.000
_cell.length_c   1.000
_cell.angle_alpha   90.00
_cell.angle_beta   90.00
_cell.angle_gamma   90.00
#
_symmetry.space_group_name_H-M   'P 1'
#
loop_
_entity.id
_entity.type
_entity.pdbx_description
1 polymer ?
#
loop_
_entity_poly.entity_id
_entity_poly.type
_entity_poly.pdbx_seq_one_letter_code
_entity_poly.pdbx_strand_id
1 'polypeptide(L)'
;IEKPSFTSKPHFRFNCIQSTAQVILEVNGLEVGYYYPLLPKMKFDVQNEEKLVITGFNGIGKSTLLKTIMGEIKPISGNFKFSETIKSIGYYEQDLKWEDPQDIPLNIISREFPKLTQKQVRKHLADCGIKREHVMQPISTLSGGEQAKVKLCKLILKPCNLLILDEPTNHLDADTKEELQKALTEFKGTVILVSHEASFYKDLATKVVNIENLCIKKIK
;
A
#
# COMPACT_ATOMS: atom_id res chain seq x y z
N ILE A 1 -7.50 36.15 18.58
CA ILE A 1 -7.29 34.90 19.34
C ILE A 1 -7.76 33.81 18.40
N GLU A 2 -6.80 33.21 17.63
CA GLU A 2 -7.06 32.04 16.80
C GLU A 2 -7.47 30.88 17.72
N LYS A 3 -8.65 30.31 17.50
CA LYS A 3 -9.04 29.07 18.14
C LYS A 3 -8.05 27.98 17.69
N PRO A 4 -7.45 27.21 18.61
CA PRO A 4 -6.63 26.07 18.20
C PRO A 4 -7.49 25.14 17.35
N SER A 5 -7.07 24.91 16.11
CA SER A 5 -7.67 23.90 15.25
C SER A 5 -7.35 22.54 15.87
N PHE A 6 -8.31 21.92 16.51
CA PHE A 6 -8.23 20.52 16.91
C PHE A 6 -8.21 19.69 15.63
N THR A 7 -7.03 19.44 15.08
CA THR A 7 -6.83 18.34 14.14
C THR A 7 -6.88 17.08 14.98
N SER A 8 -8.01 16.37 14.92
CA SER A 8 -8.06 15.01 15.50
C SER A 8 -6.95 14.18 14.85
N LYS A 9 -6.20 13.44 15.69
CA LYS A 9 -5.21 12.47 15.15
C LYS A 9 -5.90 11.56 14.15
N PRO A 10 -5.24 11.20 13.03
CA PRO A 10 -5.78 10.23 12.09
C PRO A 10 -6.14 8.93 12.83
N HIS A 11 -7.17 8.24 12.35
CA HIS A 11 -7.55 6.93 12.86
C HIS A 11 -7.84 5.99 11.71
N PHE A 12 -7.03 4.92 11.57
CA PHE A 12 -7.10 3.97 10.48
C PHE A 12 -7.56 2.60 10.94
N ARG A 13 -8.43 1.99 10.16
CA ARG A 13 -8.83 0.61 10.37
C ARG A 13 -9.11 -0.06 9.02
N PHE A 14 -8.30 -1.04 8.66
CA PHE A 14 -8.51 -1.84 7.47
C PHE A 14 -9.59 -2.90 7.70
N ASN A 15 -10.45 -3.08 6.70
CA ASN A 15 -11.47 -4.13 6.71
C ASN A 15 -10.90 -5.39 6.06
N CYS A 16 -10.79 -6.48 6.85
CA CYS A 16 -10.24 -7.74 6.37
C CYS A 16 -11.35 -8.67 5.85
N ILE A 17 -11.13 -9.22 4.66
CA ILE A 17 -11.84 -10.40 4.15
C ILE A 17 -11.02 -11.62 4.56
N GLN A 18 -11.59 -12.52 5.32
CA GLN A 18 -10.89 -13.74 5.78
C GLN A 18 -10.53 -14.65 4.60
N SER A 19 -9.34 -15.24 4.66
CA SER A 19 -8.90 -16.29 3.74
C SER A 19 -8.75 -17.61 4.50
N THR A 20 -9.11 -18.71 3.85
CA THR A 20 -8.96 -20.06 4.40
C THR A 20 -7.70 -20.76 3.86
N ALA A 21 -7.02 -20.15 2.90
CA ALA A 21 -5.79 -20.72 2.36
C ALA A 21 -4.62 -20.53 3.33
N GLN A 22 -3.72 -21.49 3.37
CA GLN A 22 -2.47 -21.40 4.11
C GLN A 22 -1.47 -20.51 3.36
N VAL A 23 -1.32 -20.69 2.04
CA VAL A 23 -0.47 -19.90 1.16
C VAL A 23 -1.33 -18.94 0.36
N ILE A 24 -0.98 -17.66 0.40
CA ILE A 24 -1.70 -16.57 -0.28
C ILE A 24 -1.10 -16.27 -1.65
N LEU A 25 0.22 -16.32 -1.76
CA LEU A 25 0.97 -16.07 -2.98
C LEU A 25 2.13 -17.04 -3.08
N GLU A 26 2.23 -17.73 -4.22
CA GLU A 26 3.38 -18.54 -4.62
C GLU A 26 4.15 -17.84 -5.73
N VAL A 27 5.46 -17.74 -5.59
CA VAL A 27 6.37 -17.17 -6.59
C VAL A 27 7.42 -18.21 -6.98
N ASN A 28 7.45 -18.60 -8.24
CA ASN A 28 8.29 -19.68 -8.74
C ASN A 28 9.20 -19.22 -9.88
N GLY A 29 10.50 -19.05 -9.57
CA GLY A 29 11.52 -18.70 -10.55
C GLY A 29 11.27 -17.36 -11.25
N LEU A 30 10.57 -16.44 -10.58
CA LEU A 30 10.11 -15.16 -11.14
C LEU A 30 11.30 -14.24 -11.43
N GLU A 31 11.42 -13.79 -12.68
CA GLU A 31 12.30 -12.70 -13.11
C GLU A 31 11.46 -11.50 -13.50
N VAL A 32 11.77 -10.36 -12.91
CA VAL A 32 11.05 -9.09 -13.13
C VAL A 32 11.95 -8.07 -13.81
N GLY A 33 11.39 -7.26 -14.67
CA GLY A 33 12.09 -6.23 -15.44
C GLY A 33 11.26 -5.78 -16.63
N TYR A 34 11.84 -4.94 -17.49
CA TYR A 34 11.20 -4.46 -18.71
C TYR A 34 11.75 -5.18 -19.94
N TYR A 35 13.02 -4.94 -20.31
CA TYR A 35 13.71 -5.57 -21.45
C TYR A 35 14.74 -6.61 -20.99
N TYR A 36 15.21 -6.46 -19.75
CA TYR A 36 16.17 -7.36 -19.11
C TYR A 36 15.82 -7.50 -17.62
N PRO A 37 16.23 -8.60 -16.98
CA PRO A 37 15.98 -8.83 -15.57
C PRO A 37 16.64 -7.75 -14.70
N LEU A 38 15.84 -7.11 -13.81
CA LEU A 38 16.33 -6.21 -12.78
C LEU A 38 16.74 -6.96 -11.52
N LEU A 39 16.06 -8.08 -11.25
CA LEU A 39 16.28 -8.92 -10.09
C LEU A 39 16.64 -10.35 -10.53
N PRO A 40 17.42 -11.10 -9.73
CA PRO A 40 17.65 -12.52 -9.99
C PRO A 40 16.34 -13.30 -9.85
N LYS A 41 16.33 -14.55 -10.34
CA LYS A 41 15.20 -15.47 -10.19
C LYS A 41 14.82 -15.64 -8.73
N MET A 42 13.58 -15.30 -8.42
CA MET A 42 13.04 -15.37 -7.07
C MET A 42 12.12 -16.57 -6.92
N LYS A 43 12.24 -17.23 -5.76
CA LYS A 43 11.31 -18.28 -5.33
C LYS A 43 10.99 -18.05 -3.87
N PHE A 44 9.73 -17.78 -3.56
CA PHE A 44 9.22 -17.61 -2.20
C PHE A 44 7.71 -17.76 -2.17
N ASP A 45 7.19 -18.04 -0.98
CA ASP A 45 5.77 -18.07 -0.70
C ASP A 45 5.43 -17.03 0.37
N VAL A 46 4.20 -16.52 0.30
CA VAL A 46 3.62 -15.62 1.30
C VAL A 46 2.47 -16.36 1.97
N GLN A 47 2.57 -16.50 3.29
CA GLN A 47 1.58 -17.21 4.08
C GLN A 47 0.39 -16.32 4.42
N ASN A 48 -0.72 -16.93 4.79
CA ASN A 48 -1.88 -16.19 5.30
C ASN A 48 -1.51 -15.43 6.59
N GLU A 49 -2.00 -14.21 6.71
CA GLU A 49 -1.72 -13.27 7.81
C GLU A 49 -0.23 -12.86 7.95
N GLU A 50 0.65 -13.31 7.06
CA GLU A 50 2.05 -12.90 7.04
C GLU A 50 2.18 -11.40 6.73
N LYS A 51 3.11 -10.73 7.43
CA LYS A 51 3.53 -9.35 7.15
C LYS A 51 4.92 -9.40 6.53
N LEU A 52 4.95 -9.63 5.21
CA LEU A 52 6.19 -9.67 4.43
C LEU A 52 6.67 -8.25 4.13
N VAL A 53 7.88 -7.94 4.55
CA VAL A 53 8.55 -6.67 4.21
C VAL A 53 9.68 -6.93 3.22
N ILE A 54 9.67 -6.18 2.13
CA ILE A 54 10.68 -6.22 1.08
C ILE A 54 11.54 -4.97 1.19
N THR A 55 12.84 -5.15 1.44
CA THR A 55 13.81 -4.06 1.57
C THR A 55 14.85 -4.11 0.46
N GLY A 56 15.60 -3.03 0.28
CA GLY A 56 16.68 -2.88 -0.70
C GLY A 56 16.81 -1.43 -1.15
N PHE A 57 17.94 -1.08 -1.79
CA PHE A 57 18.18 0.30 -2.23
C PHE A 57 17.19 0.76 -3.30
N ASN A 58 17.08 2.09 -3.47
CA ASN A 58 16.15 2.67 -4.44
C ASN A 58 16.59 2.33 -5.87
N GLY A 59 15.61 2.00 -6.73
CA GLY A 59 15.87 1.62 -8.12
C GLY A 59 16.25 0.16 -8.35
N ILE A 60 16.41 -0.67 -7.31
CA ILE A 60 16.77 -2.10 -7.46
C ILE A 60 15.68 -2.93 -8.17
N GLY A 61 14.43 -2.46 -8.23
CA GLY A 61 13.31 -3.19 -8.87
C GLY A 61 12.19 -3.60 -7.93
N LYS A 62 12.12 -3.07 -6.69
CA LYS A 62 11.05 -3.39 -5.72
C LYS A 62 9.65 -3.07 -6.26
N SER A 63 9.44 -1.85 -6.75
CA SER A 63 8.17 -1.44 -7.37
C SER A 63 7.86 -2.24 -8.64
N THR A 64 8.88 -2.61 -9.43
CA THR A 64 8.70 -3.46 -10.60
C THR A 64 8.22 -4.85 -10.20
N LEU A 65 8.73 -5.41 -9.09
CA LEU A 65 8.24 -6.67 -8.53
C LEU A 65 6.76 -6.56 -8.14
N LEU A 66 6.37 -5.51 -7.40
CA LEU A 66 4.98 -5.32 -7.01
C LEU A 66 4.07 -5.15 -8.23
N LYS A 67 4.45 -4.33 -9.21
CA LYS A 67 3.70 -4.14 -10.47
C LYS A 67 3.58 -5.44 -11.28
N THR A 68 4.62 -6.28 -11.27
CA THR A 68 4.56 -7.59 -11.92
C THR A 68 3.56 -8.50 -11.21
N ILE A 69 3.60 -8.57 -9.88
CA ILE A 69 2.65 -9.35 -9.08
C ILE A 69 1.21 -8.83 -9.24
N MET A 70 1.03 -7.51 -9.41
CA MET A 70 -0.27 -6.90 -9.71
C MET A 70 -0.75 -7.12 -11.14
N GLY A 71 0.11 -7.69 -12.01
CA GLY A 71 -0.23 -7.97 -13.42
C GLY A 71 -0.10 -6.77 -14.35
N GLU A 72 0.42 -5.64 -13.88
CA GLU A 72 0.65 -4.43 -14.69
C GLU A 72 1.85 -4.60 -15.64
N ILE A 73 2.84 -5.39 -15.21
CA ILE A 73 4.05 -5.70 -15.98
C ILE A 73 4.13 -7.22 -16.15
N LYS A 74 4.38 -7.69 -17.38
CA LYS A 74 4.59 -9.12 -17.61
C LYS A 74 5.94 -9.56 -17.06
N PRO A 75 6.02 -10.73 -16.38
CA PRO A 75 7.30 -11.28 -15.96
C PRO A 75 8.19 -11.61 -17.16
N ILE A 76 9.51 -11.48 -17.02
CA ILE A 76 10.48 -11.88 -18.03
C ILE A 76 10.53 -13.42 -18.10
N SER A 77 10.54 -14.08 -16.95
CA SER A 77 10.44 -15.55 -16.84
C SER A 77 9.84 -15.96 -15.50
N GLY A 78 9.53 -17.24 -15.37
CA GLY A 78 8.89 -17.77 -14.17
C GLY A 78 7.41 -17.43 -14.11
N ASN A 79 6.81 -17.68 -12.95
CA ASN A 79 5.39 -17.40 -12.72
C ASN A 79 5.12 -17.09 -11.25
N PHE A 80 3.94 -16.57 -11.00
CA PHE A 80 3.36 -16.42 -9.67
C PHE A 80 1.88 -16.79 -9.70
N LYS A 81 1.35 -17.19 -8.56
CA LYS A 81 -0.06 -17.57 -8.43
C LYS A 81 -0.60 -17.10 -7.08
N PHE A 82 -1.70 -16.35 -7.11
CA PHE A 82 -2.49 -16.09 -5.92
C PHE A 82 -3.41 -17.27 -5.60
N SER A 83 -3.67 -17.47 -4.33
CA SER A 83 -4.72 -18.40 -3.89
C SER A 83 -6.09 -17.95 -4.43
N GLU A 84 -6.93 -18.91 -4.78
CA GLU A 84 -8.32 -18.69 -5.24
C GLU A 84 -9.20 -18.06 -4.14
N THR A 85 -8.76 -18.12 -2.88
CA THR A 85 -9.44 -17.47 -1.76
C THR A 85 -9.24 -15.96 -1.71
N ILE A 86 -8.30 -15.40 -2.49
CA ILE A 86 -8.10 -13.97 -2.61
C ILE A 86 -9.23 -13.35 -3.43
N LYS A 87 -10.09 -12.58 -2.76
CA LYS A 87 -11.25 -11.91 -3.37
C LYS A 87 -10.96 -10.46 -3.73
N SER A 88 -10.06 -9.82 -2.99
CA SER A 88 -9.74 -8.41 -3.17
C SER A 88 -8.33 -8.11 -2.68
N ILE A 89 -7.60 -7.36 -3.48
CA ILE A 89 -6.28 -6.83 -3.14
C ILE A 89 -6.41 -5.31 -2.98
N GLY A 90 -5.93 -4.80 -1.86
CA GLY A 90 -5.72 -3.37 -1.66
C GLY A 90 -4.31 -3.03 -2.12
N TYR A 91 -4.15 -2.13 -3.11
CA TYR A 91 -2.85 -1.74 -3.62
C TYR A 91 -2.61 -0.24 -3.40
N TYR A 92 -1.49 0.09 -2.78
CA TYR A 92 -1.01 1.46 -2.59
C TYR A 92 0.28 1.64 -3.37
N GLU A 93 0.18 2.42 -4.46
CA GLU A 93 1.34 2.79 -5.28
C GLU A 93 2.09 3.98 -4.69
N GLN A 94 3.41 3.98 -4.86
CA GLN A 94 4.28 5.07 -4.46
C GLN A 94 3.93 6.39 -5.18
N ASP A 95 3.60 6.33 -6.47
CA ASP A 95 3.29 7.51 -7.29
C ASP A 95 1.94 8.14 -6.90
N LEU A 96 1.93 9.45 -6.66
CA LEU A 96 0.72 10.25 -6.43
C LEU A 96 0.08 10.67 -7.77
N LYS A 97 -0.25 9.71 -8.64
CA LYS A 97 -0.94 9.99 -9.91
C LYS A 97 -2.45 9.94 -9.71
N TRP A 98 -3.16 10.88 -10.32
CA TRP A 98 -4.60 10.99 -10.32
C TRP A 98 -5.12 11.02 -11.75
N GLU A 99 -6.24 10.36 -12.03
CA GLU A 99 -6.87 10.33 -13.35
C GLU A 99 -7.28 11.74 -13.79
N ASP A 100 -7.87 12.50 -12.88
CA ASP A 100 -8.18 13.92 -13.05
C ASP A 100 -7.58 14.73 -11.90
N PRO A 101 -6.53 15.51 -12.15
CA PRO A 101 -5.91 16.39 -11.15
C PRO A 101 -6.83 17.52 -10.63
N GLN A 102 -7.91 17.84 -11.36
CA GLN A 102 -8.90 18.85 -10.97
C GLN A 102 -10.04 18.28 -10.13
N ASP A 103 -10.13 16.96 -10.03
CA ASP A 103 -11.13 16.32 -9.17
C ASP A 103 -10.88 16.59 -7.68
N ILE A 104 -11.94 16.51 -6.89
CA ILE A 104 -11.89 16.81 -5.45
C ILE A 104 -11.96 15.51 -4.62
N PRO A 105 -11.34 15.46 -3.43
CA PRO A 105 -11.37 14.28 -2.56
C PRO A 105 -12.76 13.71 -2.33
N LEU A 106 -13.77 14.56 -2.16
CA LEU A 106 -15.16 14.12 -1.99
C LEU A 106 -15.64 13.29 -3.16
N ASN A 107 -15.42 13.75 -4.39
CA ASN A 107 -15.87 13.07 -5.61
C ASN A 107 -15.09 11.78 -5.86
N ILE A 108 -13.77 11.83 -5.65
CA ILE A 108 -12.87 10.66 -5.81
C ILE A 108 -13.39 9.51 -4.94
N ILE A 109 -13.65 9.75 -3.66
CA ILE A 109 -14.15 8.73 -2.75
C ILE A 109 -15.59 8.33 -3.08
N SER A 110 -16.48 9.29 -3.35
CA SER A 110 -17.90 9.00 -3.64
C SER A 110 -18.07 8.16 -4.91
N ARG A 111 -17.23 8.36 -5.94
CA ARG A 111 -17.26 7.58 -7.19
C ARG A 111 -16.89 6.12 -6.95
N GLU A 112 -15.86 5.88 -6.15
CA GLU A 112 -15.40 4.53 -5.86
C GLU A 112 -16.31 3.80 -4.86
N PHE A 113 -16.95 4.55 -3.96
CA PHE A 113 -17.84 4.01 -2.92
C PHE A 113 -19.25 4.63 -3.00
N PRO A 114 -20.04 4.34 -4.06
CA PRO A 114 -21.31 5.01 -4.32
C PRO A 114 -22.42 4.71 -3.28
N LYS A 115 -22.21 3.72 -2.42
CA LYS A 115 -23.12 3.40 -1.31
C LYS A 115 -22.95 4.33 -0.11
N LEU A 116 -21.86 5.08 -0.04
CA LEU A 116 -21.61 6.02 1.04
C LEU A 116 -22.30 7.34 0.76
N THR A 117 -22.98 7.88 1.78
CA THR A 117 -23.50 9.24 1.73
C THR A 117 -22.36 10.26 1.79
N GLN A 118 -22.57 11.46 1.26
CA GLN A 118 -21.56 12.53 1.35
C GLN A 118 -21.10 12.81 2.81
N LYS A 119 -22.01 12.68 3.78
CA LYS A 119 -21.68 12.83 5.20
C LYS A 119 -20.69 11.75 5.66
N GLN A 120 -20.89 10.50 5.25
CA GLN A 120 -19.99 9.40 5.55
C GLN A 120 -18.63 9.59 4.87
N VAL A 121 -18.62 9.98 3.59
CA VAL A 121 -17.37 10.27 2.86
C VAL A 121 -16.57 11.37 3.56
N ARG A 122 -17.21 12.49 3.94
CA ARG A 122 -16.55 13.57 4.69
C ARG A 122 -16.00 13.09 6.02
N LYS A 123 -16.73 12.21 6.73
CA LYS A 123 -16.26 11.61 7.97
C LYS A 123 -15.00 10.77 7.73
N HIS A 124 -15.00 9.87 6.75
CA HIS A 124 -13.83 9.03 6.45
C HIS A 124 -12.60 9.84 6.03
N LEU A 125 -12.80 10.89 5.23
CA LEU A 125 -11.72 11.82 4.88
C LEU A 125 -11.15 12.53 6.12
N ALA A 126 -12.02 12.97 7.03
CA ALA A 126 -11.61 13.58 8.31
C ALA A 126 -10.89 12.57 9.22
N ASP A 127 -11.38 11.32 9.31
CA ASP A 127 -10.72 10.23 10.03
C ASP A 127 -9.33 9.93 9.47
N CYS A 128 -9.10 10.19 8.17
CA CYS A 128 -7.78 10.12 7.54
C CYS A 128 -6.95 11.40 7.69
N GLY A 129 -7.42 12.40 8.43
CA GLY A 129 -6.69 13.63 8.69
C GLY A 129 -6.75 14.66 7.55
N ILE A 130 -7.75 14.57 6.66
CA ILE A 130 -8.01 15.60 5.63
C ILE A 130 -8.86 16.71 6.27
N LYS A 131 -8.36 17.94 6.20
CA LYS A 131 -9.07 19.12 6.71
C LYS A 131 -10.35 19.38 5.94
N ARG A 132 -11.38 19.90 6.63
CA ARG A 132 -12.69 20.19 6.03
C ARG A 132 -12.62 21.09 4.80
N GLU A 133 -11.73 22.07 4.79
CA GLU A 133 -11.50 23.00 3.70
C GLU A 133 -10.91 22.33 2.45
N HIS A 134 -10.13 21.26 2.63
CA HIS A 134 -9.44 20.54 1.55
C HIS A 134 -10.32 19.49 0.85
N VAL A 135 -11.44 19.10 1.49
CA VAL A 135 -12.35 18.07 0.93
C VAL A 135 -12.95 18.48 -0.41
N MET A 136 -13.10 19.79 -0.64
CA MET A 136 -13.69 20.40 -1.83
C MET A 136 -12.67 21.12 -2.73
N GLN A 137 -11.38 21.00 -2.45
CA GLN A 137 -10.34 21.60 -3.31
C GLN A 137 -9.84 20.57 -4.33
N PRO A 138 -9.38 21.01 -5.52
CA PRO A 138 -8.76 20.13 -6.50
C PRO A 138 -7.60 19.34 -5.88
N ILE A 139 -7.53 18.04 -6.16
CA ILE A 139 -6.52 17.15 -5.57
C ILE A 139 -5.09 17.63 -5.88
N SER A 140 -4.88 18.24 -7.06
CA SER A 140 -3.59 18.81 -7.46
C SER A 140 -3.12 19.98 -6.59
N THR A 141 -4.03 20.67 -5.88
CA THR A 141 -3.70 21.80 -5.00
C THR A 141 -3.32 21.36 -3.59
N LEU A 142 -3.59 20.11 -3.25
CA LEU A 142 -3.25 19.54 -1.95
C LEU A 142 -1.76 19.20 -1.87
N SER A 143 -1.20 19.28 -0.66
CA SER A 143 0.16 18.82 -0.40
C SER A 143 0.31 17.32 -0.69
N GLY A 144 1.53 16.87 -0.97
CA GLY A 144 1.81 15.44 -1.18
C GLY A 144 1.33 14.56 -0.03
N GLY A 145 1.47 15.04 1.22
CA GLY A 145 0.95 14.33 2.40
C GLY A 145 -0.56 14.21 2.43
N GLU A 146 -1.28 15.25 2.01
CA GLU A 146 -2.75 15.21 1.94
C GLU A 146 -3.23 14.31 0.81
N GLN A 147 -2.58 14.35 -0.36
CA GLN A 147 -2.87 13.43 -1.45
C GLN A 147 -2.64 11.97 -1.02
N ALA A 148 -1.55 11.69 -0.30
CA ALA A 148 -1.27 10.38 0.29
C ALA A 148 -2.40 9.93 1.26
N LYS A 149 -2.90 10.84 2.11
CA LYS A 149 -4.03 10.57 3.01
C LYS A 149 -5.33 10.26 2.26
N VAL A 150 -5.60 10.91 1.13
CA VAL A 150 -6.76 10.57 0.26
C VAL A 150 -6.60 9.17 -0.32
N LYS A 151 -5.40 8.78 -0.80
CA LYS A 151 -5.11 7.41 -1.25
C LYS A 151 -5.29 6.38 -0.12
N LEU A 152 -4.82 6.69 1.08
CA LEU A 152 -5.04 5.83 2.26
C LEU A 152 -6.53 5.68 2.59
N CYS A 153 -7.31 6.76 2.49
CA CYS A 153 -8.76 6.71 2.70
C CYS A 153 -9.44 5.73 1.72
N LYS A 154 -9.08 5.76 0.42
CA LYS A 154 -9.55 4.77 -0.57
C LYS A 154 -9.20 3.35 -0.14
N LEU A 155 -7.96 3.13 0.26
CA LEU A 155 -7.46 1.81 0.63
C LEU A 155 -8.17 1.25 1.87
N ILE A 156 -8.39 2.08 2.89
CA ILE A 156 -9.05 1.70 4.16
C ILE A 156 -10.52 1.34 3.93
N LEU A 157 -11.19 2.04 3.03
CA LEU A 157 -12.60 1.79 2.72
C LEU A 157 -12.83 0.51 1.92
N LYS A 158 -11.80 0.00 1.23
CA LYS A 158 -11.88 -1.21 0.41
C LYS A 158 -11.60 -2.46 1.25
N PRO A 159 -12.60 -3.33 1.50
CA PRO A 159 -12.33 -4.61 2.16
C PRO A 159 -11.42 -5.48 1.30
N CYS A 160 -10.39 -6.11 1.89
CA CYS A 160 -9.44 -6.93 1.15
C CYS A 160 -8.87 -8.07 2.00
N ASN A 161 -8.33 -9.10 1.31
CA ASN A 161 -7.59 -10.21 1.94
C ASN A 161 -6.10 -9.89 2.05
N LEU A 162 -5.59 -9.13 1.07
CA LEU A 162 -4.18 -8.82 0.87
C LEU A 162 -4.01 -7.34 0.67
N LEU A 163 -3.08 -6.74 1.41
CA LEU A 163 -2.59 -5.39 1.19
C LEU A 163 -1.19 -5.45 0.55
N ILE A 164 -1.01 -4.74 -0.54
CA ILE A 164 0.29 -4.54 -1.19
C ILE A 164 0.59 -3.04 -1.14
N LEU A 165 1.70 -2.67 -0.50
CA LEU A 165 2.03 -1.28 -0.21
C LEU A 165 3.44 -0.97 -0.70
N ASP A 166 3.56 0.02 -1.59
CA ASP A 166 4.84 0.48 -2.12
C ASP A 166 5.23 1.83 -1.49
N GLU A 167 6.18 1.80 -0.55
CA GLU A 167 6.70 2.97 0.19
C GLU A 167 5.59 3.87 0.74
N PRO A 168 4.61 3.33 1.51
CA PRO A 168 3.41 4.07 1.92
C PRO A 168 3.69 5.20 2.91
N THR A 169 4.89 5.24 3.49
CA THR A 169 5.32 6.26 4.45
C THR A 169 5.81 7.55 3.79
N ASN A 170 6.06 7.51 2.48
CA ASN A 170 6.48 8.69 1.75
C ASN A 170 5.40 9.78 1.84
N HIS A 171 5.85 11.01 2.12
CA HIS A 171 5.01 12.20 2.29
C HIS A 171 4.12 12.23 3.54
N LEU A 172 4.09 11.18 4.38
CA LEU A 172 3.29 11.16 5.60
C LEU A 172 4.01 11.85 6.77
N ASP A 173 3.24 12.58 7.57
CA ASP A 173 3.69 13.09 8.85
C ASP A 173 3.81 11.96 9.90
N ALA A 174 4.50 12.24 11.02
CA ALA A 174 4.80 11.26 12.06
C ALA A 174 3.53 10.61 12.65
N ASP A 175 2.50 11.42 12.96
CA ASP A 175 1.25 10.90 13.53
C ASP A 175 0.52 9.97 12.57
N THR A 176 0.54 10.29 11.27
CA THR A 176 -0.07 9.45 10.21
C THR A 176 0.71 8.15 10.01
N LYS A 177 2.05 8.18 10.08
CA LYS A 177 2.90 6.99 10.01
C LYS A 177 2.63 6.04 11.18
N GLU A 178 2.57 6.57 12.40
CA GLU A 178 2.28 5.81 13.61
C GLU A 178 0.92 5.11 13.52
N GLU A 179 -0.10 5.83 13.09
CA GLU A 179 -1.45 5.26 12.97
C GLU A 179 -1.54 4.23 11.83
N LEU A 180 -0.82 4.45 10.71
CA LEU A 180 -0.73 3.46 9.63
C LEU A 180 -0.05 2.18 10.11
N GLN A 181 1.08 2.30 10.82
CA GLN A 181 1.79 1.16 11.40
C GLN A 181 0.87 0.34 12.31
N LYS A 182 0.17 1.00 13.23
CA LYS A 182 -0.80 0.37 14.13
C LYS A 182 -1.90 -0.35 13.36
N ALA A 183 -2.51 0.32 12.40
CA ALA A 183 -3.58 -0.25 11.58
C ALA A 183 -3.13 -1.48 10.78
N LEU A 184 -1.90 -1.47 10.24
CA LEU A 184 -1.30 -2.63 9.54
C LEU A 184 -0.99 -3.79 10.50
N THR A 185 -0.56 -3.49 11.72
CA THR A 185 -0.32 -4.49 12.77
C THR A 185 -1.63 -5.19 13.19
N GLU A 186 -2.70 -4.42 13.33
CA GLU A 186 -4.02 -4.93 13.71
C GLU A 186 -4.76 -5.63 12.56
N PHE A 187 -4.35 -5.40 11.32
CA PHE A 187 -4.99 -5.99 10.14
C PHE A 187 -4.83 -7.52 10.13
N LYS A 188 -5.94 -8.26 10.09
CA LYS A 188 -5.97 -9.74 10.14
C LYS A 188 -5.75 -10.42 8.78
N GLY A 189 -5.47 -9.68 7.73
CA GLY A 189 -5.10 -10.20 6.42
C GLY A 189 -3.58 -10.21 6.22
N THR A 190 -3.17 -10.59 5.02
CA THR A 190 -1.76 -10.62 4.60
C THR A 190 -1.30 -9.24 4.12
N VAL A 191 -0.06 -8.87 4.40
CA VAL A 191 0.55 -7.61 3.94
C VAL A 191 1.86 -7.92 3.20
N ILE A 192 2.04 -7.31 2.03
CA ILE A 192 3.32 -7.20 1.34
C ILE A 192 3.68 -5.73 1.32
N LEU A 193 4.74 -5.36 2.03
CA LEU A 193 5.18 -3.99 2.23
C LEU A 193 6.58 -3.80 1.62
N VAL A 194 6.72 -2.86 0.71
CA VAL A 194 8.03 -2.32 0.34
C VAL A 194 8.28 -1.10 1.22
N SER A 195 9.37 -1.12 1.96
CA SER A 195 9.81 0.02 2.76
C SER A 195 11.32 -0.03 3.04
N HIS A 196 11.92 1.14 3.16
CA HIS A 196 13.30 1.32 3.61
C HIS A 196 13.37 1.90 5.05
N GLU A 197 12.24 2.28 5.64
CA GLU A 197 12.17 2.82 7.00
C GLU A 197 12.10 1.70 8.05
N ALA A 198 13.24 1.28 8.59
CA ALA A 198 13.30 0.20 9.58
C ALA A 198 12.46 0.50 10.83
N SER A 199 12.39 1.76 11.27
CA SER A 199 11.55 2.19 12.40
C SER A 199 10.06 1.96 12.15
N PHE A 200 9.62 2.01 10.90
CA PHE A 200 8.22 1.78 10.53
C PHE A 200 7.84 0.31 10.55
N TYR A 201 8.69 -0.58 10.02
CA TYR A 201 8.30 -1.98 9.84
C TYR A 201 8.81 -2.94 10.93
N LYS A 202 9.73 -2.53 11.80
CA LYS A 202 10.39 -3.40 12.77
C LYS A 202 9.42 -4.20 13.65
N ASP A 203 8.38 -3.53 14.16
CA ASP A 203 7.40 -4.16 15.05
C ASP A 203 6.19 -4.75 14.29
N LEU A 204 6.08 -4.47 12.99
CA LEU A 204 5.04 -4.97 12.10
C LEU A 204 5.44 -6.29 11.42
N ALA A 205 6.68 -6.39 10.95
CA ALA A 205 7.13 -7.46 10.05
C ALA A 205 7.17 -8.84 10.74
N THR A 206 6.54 -9.84 10.14
CA THR A 206 6.75 -11.25 10.49
C THR A 206 7.88 -11.87 9.69
N LYS A 207 8.18 -11.30 8.50
CA LYS A 207 9.25 -11.74 7.62
C LYS A 207 9.84 -10.56 6.86
N VAL A 208 11.15 -10.48 6.79
CA VAL A 208 11.87 -9.44 6.02
C VAL A 208 12.73 -10.10 4.96
N VAL A 209 12.57 -9.66 3.71
CA VAL A 209 13.37 -10.09 2.57
C VAL A 209 14.16 -8.89 2.05
N ASN A 210 15.49 -8.93 2.22
CA ASN A 210 16.36 -7.96 1.60
C ASN A 210 16.73 -8.43 0.19
N ILE A 211 16.24 -7.73 -0.84
CA ILE A 211 16.47 -8.06 -2.24
C ILE A 211 17.95 -7.95 -2.61
N GLU A 212 18.71 -7.06 -1.98
CA GLU A 212 20.16 -6.93 -2.21
C GLU A 212 20.89 -8.24 -1.98
N ASN A 213 20.52 -8.97 -0.92
CA ASN A 213 21.13 -10.26 -0.60
C ASN A 213 20.85 -11.34 -1.67
N LEU A 214 19.80 -11.16 -2.47
CA LEU A 214 19.50 -12.03 -3.61
C LEU A 214 20.40 -11.71 -4.81
N CYS A 215 20.84 -10.44 -4.93
CA CYS A 215 21.69 -9.96 -6.04
C CYS A 215 23.16 -10.32 -5.87
N ILE A 216 23.67 -10.43 -4.64
CA ILE A 216 25.11 -10.58 -4.33
C ILE A 216 25.67 -11.98 -4.69
N LYS A 217 24.85 -12.98 -4.96
CA LYS A 217 25.30 -14.36 -5.28
C LYS A 217 25.85 -14.58 -6.68
N LYS A 218 26.15 -13.55 -7.48
CA LYS A 218 26.65 -13.70 -8.88
C LYS A 218 28.01 -13.08 -9.15
N ILE A 219 28.87 -12.91 -8.14
CA ILE A 219 30.28 -12.64 -8.41
C ILE A 219 31.07 -13.89 -7.98
N LYS A 220 31.09 -14.87 -8.84
CA LYS A 220 32.15 -15.89 -8.93
C LYS A 220 32.50 -16.08 -10.38
#